data_f52b7bc72c95237dc01df24954358cf6
#
_entry.id   f52b7bc72c95237dc01df24954358cf6
#
_cell.length_a   1.000
_cell.length_b   1.000
_cell.length_c   1.000
_cell.angle_alpha   90.00
_cell.angle_beta   90.00
_cell.angle_gamma   90.00
#
_symmetry.space_group_name_H-M   'P 1'
#
loop_
_entity.id
_entity.type
_entity.pdbx_description
1 polymer ?
#
loop_
_entity_poly.entity_id
_entity_poly.type
_entity_poly.pdbx_seq_one_letter_code
_entity_poly.pdbx_strand_id
1 'polypeptide(L)'
;MKPRILVIGDVMTDVIVRPEGPLARGSDRRASIVFEPGGSAANQAAWLASFGARVDFVGRVGSADVGRETARLIDLGVTPRLSGDPARPTGRLIAIVDPGGERSFYTDRGANEELVAADIPDAMIARASMIHLSGYSFFASSPREAALDVMRRAGGTPVSIDPASAEFLREVGADRFLDWTRGAAILFPTEEEAAVLAGSDDPAAQCARLAALYPLVVVKRGAAGGEAAERDRRWRMEAPKVEAIDTTGAGDAFVAAFLAARFEGAEVETALHRAAAAGAAASAVVGGRPRRADPRPA
;
A
#
# COMPACT_ATOMS: atom_id res chain seq x y z
N MET A 1 -14.46 15.01 -16.36
CA MET A 1 -14.07 13.57 -16.43
C MET A 1 -13.75 13.11 -15.02
N LYS A 2 -14.06 11.86 -14.64
CA LYS A 2 -13.62 11.33 -13.33
C LYS A 2 -12.09 11.38 -13.25
N PRO A 3 -11.49 11.83 -12.14
CA PRO A 3 -10.05 11.90 -11.96
C PRO A 3 -9.42 10.51 -12.09
N ARG A 4 -8.15 10.48 -12.50
CA ARG A 4 -7.38 9.25 -12.71
C ARG A 4 -6.21 9.21 -11.75
N ILE A 5 -6.06 8.12 -11.05
CA ILE A 5 -4.94 7.89 -10.13
C ILE A 5 -3.97 6.93 -10.79
N LEU A 6 -2.69 7.31 -10.83
CA LEU A 6 -1.61 6.41 -11.22
C LEU A 6 -0.99 5.82 -9.95
N VAL A 7 -1.11 4.51 -9.77
CA VAL A 7 -0.47 3.77 -8.67
C VAL A 7 0.76 3.06 -9.21
N ILE A 8 1.89 3.21 -8.51
CA ILE A 8 3.16 2.60 -8.92
C ILE A 8 3.74 1.84 -7.73
N GLY A 9 4.12 0.58 -7.95
CA GLY A 9 4.77 -0.21 -6.92
C GLY A 9 4.61 -1.71 -7.12
N ASP A 10 4.53 -2.41 -6.01
CA ASP A 10 4.71 -3.85 -5.92
C ASP A 10 3.48 -4.69 -6.26
N VAL A 11 3.78 -5.82 -6.86
CA VAL A 11 2.88 -6.97 -7.03
C VAL A 11 3.55 -8.18 -6.40
N MET A 12 2.83 -8.85 -5.48
CA MET A 12 3.36 -9.99 -4.74
C MET A 12 2.43 -11.21 -4.89
N THR A 13 2.99 -12.37 -4.61
CA THR A 13 2.22 -13.56 -4.26
C THR A 13 2.42 -13.82 -2.78
N ASP A 14 1.33 -13.76 -2.02
CA ASP A 14 1.34 -14.05 -0.59
C ASP A 14 1.09 -15.54 -0.37
N VAL A 15 1.99 -16.19 0.35
CA VAL A 15 1.92 -17.61 0.74
C VAL A 15 1.57 -17.66 2.21
N ILE A 16 0.31 -17.93 2.52
CA ILE A 16 -0.19 -17.97 3.90
C ILE A 16 -0.07 -19.39 4.42
N VAL A 17 0.75 -19.59 5.44
CA VAL A 17 1.02 -20.89 6.07
C VAL A 17 0.39 -20.91 7.46
N ARG A 18 -0.54 -21.84 7.71
CA ARG A 18 -1.14 -22.10 9.03
C ARG A 18 -0.72 -23.49 9.49
N PRO A 19 0.34 -23.64 10.31
CA PRO A 19 0.79 -24.92 10.79
C PRO A 19 -0.16 -25.49 11.86
N GLU A 20 -0.31 -26.82 11.88
CA GLU A 20 -1.02 -27.56 12.91
C GLU A 20 -0.15 -27.73 14.18
N GLY A 21 0.24 -26.62 14.82
CA GLY A 21 1.08 -26.61 16.03
C GLY A 21 2.45 -25.97 15.83
N PRO A 22 3.34 -26.02 16.84
CA PRO A 22 4.61 -25.33 16.81
C PRO A 22 5.58 -25.88 15.74
N LEU A 23 6.55 -25.07 15.34
CA LEU A 23 7.58 -25.47 14.38
C LEU A 23 8.33 -26.72 14.84
N ALA A 24 8.30 -27.76 14.01
CA ALA A 24 9.05 -28.99 14.23
C ALA A 24 10.44 -28.86 13.59
N ARG A 25 11.44 -28.43 14.35
CA ARG A 25 12.81 -28.26 13.85
C ARG A 25 13.39 -29.58 13.37
N GLY A 26 13.88 -29.62 12.13
CA GLY A 26 14.47 -30.82 11.52
C GLY A 26 13.46 -31.91 11.15
N SER A 27 12.15 -31.61 11.16
CA SER A 27 11.07 -32.54 10.81
C SER A 27 9.91 -31.82 10.14
N ASP A 28 8.91 -32.57 9.68
CA ASP A 28 7.73 -32.08 9.00
C ASP A 28 6.62 -31.65 9.97
N ARG A 29 5.89 -30.60 9.60
CA ARG A 29 4.66 -30.19 10.25
C ARG A 29 3.57 -30.04 9.20
N ARG A 30 2.41 -30.63 9.41
CA ARG A 30 1.22 -30.38 8.60
C ARG A 30 0.82 -28.93 8.71
N ALA A 31 0.42 -28.33 7.58
CA ALA A 31 -0.04 -26.95 7.50
C ALA A 31 -1.11 -26.81 6.41
N SER A 32 -2.01 -25.86 6.59
CA SER A 32 -2.79 -25.31 5.48
C SER A 32 -1.94 -24.25 4.78
N ILE A 33 -1.81 -24.35 3.46
CA ILE A 33 -1.03 -23.39 2.66
C ILE A 33 -1.93 -22.85 1.55
N VAL A 34 -2.08 -21.52 1.53
CA VAL A 34 -2.92 -20.81 0.55
C VAL A 34 -2.07 -19.77 -0.16
N PHE A 35 -2.29 -19.63 -1.48
CA PHE A 35 -1.65 -18.61 -2.30
C PHE A 35 -2.67 -17.51 -2.61
N GLU A 36 -2.37 -16.28 -2.19
CA GLU A 36 -3.22 -15.12 -2.42
C GLU A 36 -2.47 -14.05 -3.23
N PRO A 37 -3.20 -13.25 -4.03
CA PRO A 37 -2.60 -12.09 -4.66
C PRO A 37 -2.30 -11.01 -3.61
N GLY A 38 -1.08 -10.49 -3.61
CA GLY A 38 -0.59 -9.50 -2.66
C GLY A 38 0.13 -8.33 -3.32
N GLY A 39 0.88 -7.61 -2.50
CA GLY A 39 1.57 -6.36 -2.86
C GLY A 39 0.74 -5.14 -2.49
N SER A 40 1.30 -4.28 -1.63
CA SER A 40 0.59 -3.11 -1.09
C SER A 40 0.08 -2.19 -2.20
N ALA A 41 0.94 -1.84 -3.17
CA ALA A 41 0.52 -1.00 -4.30
C ALA A 41 -0.62 -1.63 -5.13
N ALA A 42 -0.54 -2.93 -5.43
CA ALA A 42 -1.58 -3.62 -6.18
C ALA A 42 -2.89 -3.74 -5.40
N ASN A 43 -2.82 -3.93 -4.07
CA ASN A 43 -3.98 -3.93 -3.19
C ASN A 43 -4.64 -2.55 -3.15
N GLN A 44 -3.85 -1.48 -2.97
CA GLN A 44 -4.35 -0.09 -2.98
C GLN A 44 -4.99 0.27 -4.31
N ALA A 45 -4.41 -0.16 -5.44
CA ALA A 45 -5.00 0.03 -6.76
C ALA A 45 -6.37 -0.66 -6.89
N ALA A 46 -6.48 -1.91 -6.41
CA ALA A 46 -7.72 -2.66 -6.41
C ALA A 46 -8.80 -2.00 -5.53
N TRP A 47 -8.44 -1.57 -4.32
CA TRP A 47 -9.35 -0.86 -3.42
C TRP A 47 -9.79 0.50 -3.99
N LEU A 48 -8.87 1.28 -4.59
CA LEU A 48 -9.23 2.54 -5.27
C LEU A 48 -10.26 2.31 -6.39
N ALA A 49 -10.05 1.27 -7.20
CA ALA A 49 -10.99 0.90 -8.27
C ALA A 49 -12.35 0.49 -7.70
N SER A 50 -12.40 -0.26 -6.61
CA SER A 50 -13.64 -0.67 -5.94
C SER A 50 -14.43 0.51 -5.38
N PHE A 51 -13.76 1.60 -4.99
CA PHE A 51 -14.37 2.87 -4.60
C PHE A 51 -14.72 3.77 -5.80
N GLY A 52 -14.62 3.26 -7.02
CA GLY A 52 -15.07 3.93 -8.24
C GLY A 52 -14.07 4.92 -8.86
N ALA A 53 -12.82 4.94 -8.41
CA ALA A 53 -11.76 5.69 -9.05
C ALA A 53 -11.36 5.07 -10.39
N ARG A 54 -10.83 5.87 -11.33
CA ARG A 54 -10.12 5.37 -12.49
C ARG A 54 -8.66 5.15 -12.11
N VAL A 55 -8.19 3.91 -12.16
CA VAL A 55 -6.85 3.55 -11.70
C VAL A 55 -6.02 3.01 -12.85
N ASP A 56 -4.90 3.66 -13.11
CA ASP A 56 -3.78 3.09 -13.85
C ASP A 56 -2.78 2.51 -12.84
N PHE A 57 -2.24 1.35 -13.12
CA PHE A 57 -1.25 0.70 -12.27
C PHE A 57 0.02 0.38 -13.05
N VAL A 58 1.19 0.63 -12.48
CA VAL A 58 2.49 0.22 -13.03
C VAL A 58 3.25 -0.59 -11.99
N GLY A 59 3.76 -1.73 -12.41
CA GLY A 59 4.59 -2.62 -11.60
C GLY A 59 5.42 -3.56 -12.46
N ARG A 60 6.29 -4.34 -11.80
CA ARG A 60 7.13 -5.33 -12.46
C ARG A 60 6.99 -6.69 -11.80
N VAL A 61 6.80 -7.73 -12.59
CA VAL A 61 6.58 -9.10 -12.17
C VAL A 61 7.47 -10.05 -12.98
N GLY A 62 7.64 -11.29 -12.54
CA GLY A 62 8.30 -12.30 -13.36
C GLY A 62 7.58 -12.48 -14.71
N SER A 63 8.34 -12.65 -15.80
CA SER A 63 7.76 -12.73 -17.16
C SER A 63 6.67 -13.78 -17.31
N ALA A 64 6.78 -14.90 -16.61
CA ALA A 64 5.78 -15.97 -16.64
C ALA A 64 4.42 -15.57 -16.03
N ASP A 65 4.41 -14.55 -15.17
CA ASP A 65 3.24 -14.15 -14.39
C ASP A 65 2.50 -12.93 -14.97
N VAL A 66 3.08 -12.23 -15.96
CA VAL A 66 2.52 -10.99 -16.53
C VAL A 66 1.06 -11.17 -16.93
N GLY A 67 0.74 -12.23 -17.68
CA GLY A 67 -0.62 -12.48 -18.15
C GLY A 67 -1.61 -12.70 -17.00
N ARG A 68 -1.22 -13.50 -16.01
CA ARG A 68 -2.06 -13.85 -14.86
C ARG A 68 -2.34 -12.61 -13.97
N GLU A 69 -1.29 -11.87 -13.63
CA GLU A 69 -1.44 -10.70 -12.75
C GLU A 69 -2.16 -9.54 -13.47
N THR A 70 -1.93 -9.38 -14.78
CA THR A 70 -2.70 -8.42 -15.60
C THR A 70 -4.19 -8.74 -15.58
N ALA A 71 -4.57 -10.01 -15.83
CA ALA A 71 -5.97 -10.42 -15.80
C ALA A 71 -6.62 -10.18 -14.43
N ARG A 72 -5.95 -10.55 -13.35
CA ARG A 72 -6.42 -10.33 -11.97
C ARG A 72 -6.72 -8.85 -11.67
N LEU A 73 -5.83 -7.95 -12.08
CA LEU A 73 -6.02 -6.51 -11.86
C LEU A 73 -7.14 -5.94 -12.73
N ILE A 74 -7.27 -6.38 -13.98
CA ILE A 74 -8.37 -6.00 -14.87
C ILE A 74 -9.71 -6.42 -14.28
N ASP A 75 -9.81 -7.62 -13.75
CA ASP A 75 -11.03 -8.15 -13.12
C ASP A 75 -11.48 -7.31 -11.91
N LEU A 76 -10.56 -6.60 -11.26
CA LEU A 76 -10.82 -5.66 -10.18
C LEU A 76 -11.04 -4.21 -10.64
N GLY A 77 -11.10 -3.97 -11.96
CA GLY A 77 -11.37 -2.65 -12.54
C GLY A 77 -10.14 -1.74 -12.66
N VAL A 78 -8.94 -2.27 -12.47
CA VAL A 78 -7.67 -1.56 -12.65
C VAL A 78 -7.23 -1.62 -14.10
N THR A 79 -6.55 -0.60 -14.61
CA THR A 79 -5.87 -0.59 -15.92
C THR A 79 -4.37 -0.84 -15.69
N PRO A 80 -3.90 -2.09 -15.72
CA PRO A 80 -2.51 -2.39 -15.39
C PRO A 80 -1.59 -2.26 -16.60
N ARG A 81 -0.35 -1.86 -16.30
CA ARG A 81 0.82 -2.00 -17.16
C ARG A 81 1.91 -2.70 -16.36
N LEU A 82 2.04 -4.00 -16.57
CA LEU A 82 3.05 -4.82 -15.93
C LEU A 82 4.21 -5.10 -16.89
N SER A 83 5.42 -4.82 -16.45
CA SER A 83 6.65 -5.22 -17.12
C SER A 83 7.08 -6.60 -16.64
N GLY A 84 7.54 -7.45 -17.57
CA GLY A 84 8.02 -8.79 -17.25
C GLY A 84 9.53 -8.81 -17.01
N ASP A 85 9.96 -9.39 -15.90
CA ASP A 85 11.37 -9.65 -15.65
C ASP A 85 11.72 -11.07 -16.10
N PRO A 86 12.72 -11.26 -16.98
CA PRO A 86 13.09 -12.59 -17.47
C PRO A 86 13.95 -13.40 -16.48
N ALA A 87 14.59 -12.73 -15.52
CA ALA A 87 15.55 -13.35 -14.61
C ALA A 87 14.99 -13.55 -13.20
N ARG A 88 14.13 -12.66 -12.73
CA ARG A 88 13.57 -12.71 -11.39
C ARG A 88 12.11 -13.14 -11.39
N PRO A 89 11.68 -13.99 -10.45
CA PRO A 89 10.27 -14.32 -10.28
C PRO A 89 9.47 -13.12 -9.74
N THR A 90 8.15 -13.18 -9.83
CA THR A 90 7.28 -12.29 -9.07
C THR A 90 7.60 -12.36 -7.59
N GLY A 91 7.58 -11.22 -6.91
CA GLY A 91 7.85 -11.14 -5.49
C GLY A 91 6.94 -12.07 -4.67
N ARG A 92 7.44 -12.57 -3.56
CA ARG A 92 6.73 -13.51 -2.67
C ARG A 92 6.84 -13.06 -1.24
N LEU A 93 5.74 -13.19 -0.52
CA LEU A 93 5.67 -13.00 0.92
C LEU A 93 5.20 -14.32 1.53
N ILE A 94 5.94 -14.87 2.48
CA ILE A 94 5.49 -16.00 3.29
C ILE A 94 4.99 -15.44 4.61
N ALA A 95 3.70 -15.63 4.91
CA ALA A 95 3.10 -15.28 6.19
C ALA A 95 2.85 -16.57 6.98
N ILE A 96 3.58 -16.77 8.05
CA ILE A 96 3.35 -17.86 9.00
C ILE A 96 2.40 -17.34 10.07
N VAL A 97 1.23 -17.95 10.17
CA VAL A 97 0.21 -17.61 11.16
C VAL A 97 0.21 -18.72 12.22
N ASP A 98 0.68 -18.41 13.42
CA ASP A 98 0.74 -19.39 14.50
C ASP A 98 -0.67 -19.73 15.04
N PRO A 99 -0.79 -20.75 15.92
CA PRO A 99 -2.07 -21.11 16.53
C PRO A 99 -2.70 -20.00 17.40
N GLY A 100 -1.91 -19.03 17.85
CA GLY A 100 -2.35 -17.84 18.58
C GLY A 100 -2.85 -16.72 17.67
N GLY A 101 -2.66 -16.87 16.34
CA GLY A 101 -3.02 -15.85 15.35
C GLY A 101 -1.92 -14.81 15.11
N GLU A 102 -0.76 -14.93 15.77
CA GLU A 102 0.40 -14.08 15.54
C GLU A 102 1.03 -14.39 14.17
N ARG A 103 1.55 -13.35 13.51
CA ARG A 103 2.09 -13.47 12.15
C ARG A 103 3.56 -13.13 12.10
N SER A 104 4.32 -13.99 11.44
CA SER A 104 5.70 -13.75 11.07
C SER A 104 5.83 -13.73 9.55
N PHE A 105 6.62 -12.78 9.02
CA PHE A 105 6.74 -12.57 7.59
C PHE A 105 8.17 -12.79 7.10
N TYR A 106 8.28 -13.48 5.95
CA TYR A 106 9.49 -13.51 5.15
C TYR A 106 9.17 -12.98 3.77
N THR A 107 9.96 -12.03 3.29
CA THR A 107 9.70 -11.39 2.00
C THR A 107 10.90 -11.55 1.06
N ASP A 108 10.60 -11.97 -0.17
CA ASP A 108 11.48 -11.88 -1.33
C ASP A 108 10.80 -10.96 -2.34
N ARG A 109 11.38 -9.79 -2.54
CA ARG A 109 10.78 -8.75 -3.40
C ARG A 109 10.84 -9.12 -4.89
N GLY A 110 11.71 -10.04 -5.30
CA GLY A 110 11.80 -10.56 -6.65
C GLY A 110 11.89 -9.46 -7.73
N ALA A 111 11.09 -9.60 -8.78
CA ALA A 111 11.05 -8.66 -9.90
C ALA A 111 10.68 -7.22 -9.51
N ASN A 112 10.05 -6.98 -8.35
CA ASN A 112 9.74 -5.61 -7.89
C ASN A 112 11.00 -4.77 -7.67
N GLU A 113 12.15 -5.40 -7.36
CA GLU A 113 13.43 -4.69 -7.19
C GLU A 113 14.06 -4.23 -8.50
N GLU A 114 13.51 -4.66 -9.64
CA GLU A 114 14.02 -4.33 -10.98
C GLU A 114 13.11 -3.33 -11.73
N LEU A 115 12.12 -2.73 -11.06
CA LEU A 115 11.31 -1.67 -11.67
C LEU A 115 12.21 -0.49 -12.06
N VAL A 116 12.11 -0.05 -13.32
CA VAL A 116 12.90 1.05 -13.87
C VAL A 116 12.02 2.18 -14.40
N ALA A 117 12.57 3.37 -14.56
CA ALA A 117 11.85 4.53 -15.09
C ALA A 117 11.24 4.27 -16.48
N ALA A 118 11.87 3.44 -17.32
CA ALA A 118 11.37 3.05 -18.63
C ALA A 118 10.06 2.22 -18.58
N ASP A 119 9.76 1.58 -17.47
CA ASP A 119 8.50 0.87 -17.27
C ASP A 119 7.30 1.83 -17.10
N ILE A 120 7.57 3.13 -16.82
CA ILE A 120 6.58 4.14 -16.45
C ILE A 120 6.47 5.20 -17.57
N PRO A 121 5.51 5.04 -18.51
CA PRO A 121 5.36 5.95 -19.64
C PRO A 121 4.97 7.37 -19.23
N ASP A 122 5.55 8.38 -19.87
CA ASP A 122 5.20 9.80 -19.68
C ASP A 122 3.71 10.07 -19.85
N ALA A 123 3.07 9.40 -20.81
CA ALA A 123 1.64 9.54 -21.06
C ALA A 123 0.77 9.09 -19.87
N MET A 124 1.25 8.18 -19.01
CA MET A 124 0.53 7.78 -17.80
C MET A 124 0.68 8.82 -16.70
N ILE A 125 1.87 9.39 -16.55
CA ILE A 125 2.13 10.50 -15.63
C ILE A 125 1.32 11.73 -16.04
N ALA A 126 1.39 12.12 -17.31
CA ALA A 126 0.74 13.32 -17.82
C ALA A 126 -0.80 13.30 -17.70
N ARG A 127 -1.43 12.13 -17.76
CA ARG A 127 -2.88 11.99 -17.60
C ARG A 127 -3.35 11.75 -16.17
N ALA A 128 -2.42 11.57 -15.23
CA ALA A 128 -2.76 11.34 -13.83
C ALA A 128 -3.19 12.64 -13.15
N SER A 129 -4.27 12.57 -12.38
CA SER A 129 -4.71 13.66 -11.48
C SER A 129 -4.00 13.57 -10.12
N MET A 130 -3.44 12.40 -9.81
CA MET A 130 -2.59 12.10 -8.66
C MET A 130 -1.73 10.87 -8.98
N ILE A 131 -0.55 10.84 -8.38
CA ILE A 131 0.34 9.67 -8.41
C ILE A 131 0.44 9.15 -6.99
N HIS A 132 0.27 7.83 -6.82
CA HIS A 132 0.46 7.16 -5.54
C HIS A 132 1.63 6.18 -5.65
N LEU A 133 2.60 6.32 -4.76
CA LEU A 133 3.81 5.49 -4.70
C LEU A 133 3.79 4.61 -3.44
N SER A 134 4.02 3.33 -3.62
CA SER A 134 4.35 2.44 -2.50
C SER A 134 5.77 2.72 -2.02
N GLY A 135 5.96 2.88 -0.72
CA GLY A 135 7.25 3.07 -0.06
C GLY A 135 8.23 1.94 -0.32
N TYR A 136 7.73 0.74 -0.59
CA TYR A 136 8.57 -0.37 -1.01
C TYR A 136 9.43 -0.06 -2.24
N SER A 137 9.02 0.87 -3.08
CA SER A 137 9.82 1.33 -4.22
C SER A 137 11.07 2.11 -3.83
N PHE A 138 11.22 2.54 -2.57
CA PHE A 138 12.38 3.31 -2.12
C PHE A 138 13.49 2.45 -1.46
N PHE A 139 13.22 1.17 -1.18
CA PHE A 139 14.15 0.33 -0.43
C PHE A 139 15.19 -0.43 -1.27
N ALA A 140 15.00 -0.53 -2.59
CA ALA A 140 15.99 -1.03 -3.52
C ALA A 140 16.42 0.05 -4.52
N SER A 141 17.61 -0.06 -5.10
CA SER A 141 18.22 1.02 -5.90
C SER A 141 17.42 1.33 -7.16
N SER A 142 17.09 0.31 -7.96
CA SER A 142 16.41 0.49 -9.24
C SER A 142 15.00 1.08 -9.10
N PRO A 143 14.07 0.53 -8.26
CA PRO A 143 12.75 1.12 -8.09
C PRO A 143 12.80 2.48 -7.40
N ARG A 144 13.81 2.75 -6.54
CA ARG A 144 13.99 4.07 -5.94
C ARG A 144 14.34 5.13 -7.00
N GLU A 145 15.25 4.82 -7.91
CA GLU A 145 15.58 5.72 -9.01
C GLU A 145 14.35 5.98 -9.91
N ALA A 146 13.55 4.94 -10.17
CA ALA A 146 12.29 5.08 -10.91
C ALA A 146 11.27 5.94 -10.16
N ALA A 147 11.10 5.76 -8.85
CA ALA A 147 10.20 6.57 -8.03
C ALA A 147 10.64 8.04 -7.97
N LEU A 148 11.93 8.30 -7.79
CA LEU A 148 12.48 9.66 -7.80
C LEU A 148 12.33 10.32 -9.18
N ASP A 149 12.48 9.54 -10.26
CA ASP A 149 12.26 10.02 -11.62
C ASP A 149 10.79 10.40 -11.84
N VAL A 150 9.85 9.57 -11.38
CA VAL A 150 8.41 9.88 -11.39
C VAL A 150 8.12 11.16 -10.63
N MET A 151 8.65 11.34 -9.43
CA MET A 151 8.46 12.56 -8.65
C MET A 151 8.96 13.81 -9.40
N ARG A 152 10.08 13.73 -10.11
CA ARG A 152 10.55 14.83 -10.96
C ARG A 152 9.63 15.10 -12.14
N ARG A 153 9.17 14.04 -12.84
CA ARG A 153 8.27 14.14 -14.00
C ARG A 153 6.82 14.48 -13.64
N ALA A 154 6.44 14.34 -12.38
CA ALA A 154 5.09 14.65 -11.92
C ALA A 154 4.71 16.13 -12.14
N GLY A 155 5.69 17.02 -12.16
CA GLY A 155 5.43 18.46 -12.36
C GLY A 155 4.55 19.01 -11.26
N GLY A 156 3.34 19.47 -11.61
CA GLY A 156 2.34 19.95 -10.65
C GLY A 156 1.36 18.88 -10.17
N THR A 157 1.47 17.63 -10.66
CA THR A 157 0.59 16.53 -10.22
C THR A 157 0.94 16.12 -8.79
N PRO A 158 0.00 16.13 -7.84
CA PRO A 158 0.29 15.76 -6.47
C PRO A 158 0.73 14.30 -6.37
N VAL A 159 1.73 14.04 -5.52
CA VAL A 159 2.22 12.70 -5.21
C VAL A 159 1.85 12.34 -3.80
N SER A 160 1.31 11.15 -3.59
CA SER A 160 1.08 10.56 -2.26
C SER A 160 1.96 9.33 -2.07
N ILE A 161 2.40 9.08 -0.83
CA ILE A 161 3.31 7.98 -0.50
C ILE A 161 2.80 7.25 0.73
N ASP A 162 2.76 5.93 0.67
CA ASP A 162 2.62 5.04 1.81
C ASP A 162 4.01 4.49 2.16
N PRO A 163 4.60 4.74 3.34
CA PRO A 163 5.96 4.32 3.69
C PRO A 163 6.20 2.81 3.70
N ALA A 164 5.15 2.03 3.90
CA ALA A 164 5.05 0.58 3.72
C ALA A 164 5.68 -0.32 4.82
N SER A 165 6.82 0.01 5.42
CA SER A 165 7.46 -0.88 6.41
C SER A 165 8.38 -0.12 7.36
N ALA A 166 8.08 -0.19 8.66
CA ALA A 166 8.91 0.41 9.70
C ALA A 166 10.32 -0.22 9.75
N GLU A 167 10.44 -1.53 9.50
CA GLU A 167 11.74 -2.20 9.50
C GLU A 167 12.62 -1.73 8.35
N PHE A 168 12.10 -1.67 7.13
CA PHE A 168 12.87 -1.15 6.00
C PHE A 168 13.19 0.34 6.13
N LEU A 169 12.35 1.12 6.81
CA LEU A 169 12.67 2.50 7.16
C LEU A 169 13.86 2.58 8.14
N ARG A 170 13.95 1.67 9.12
CA ARG A 170 15.09 1.59 10.04
C ARG A 170 16.37 1.21 9.29
N GLU A 171 16.30 0.25 8.36
CA GLU A 171 17.45 -0.19 7.55
C GLU A 171 18.03 0.93 6.67
N VAL A 172 17.18 1.68 5.96
CA VAL A 172 17.65 2.77 5.08
C VAL A 172 17.95 4.06 5.83
N GLY A 173 17.35 4.24 7.01
CA GLY A 173 17.41 5.45 7.83
C GLY A 173 16.30 6.46 7.49
N ALA A 174 15.63 6.95 8.53
CA ALA A 174 14.49 7.87 8.43
C ALA A 174 14.82 9.13 7.62
N ASP A 175 15.95 9.78 7.90
CA ASP A 175 16.36 11.02 7.23
C ASP A 175 16.51 10.84 5.72
N ARG A 176 17.07 9.70 5.28
CA ARG A 176 17.20 9.40 3.85
C ARG A 176 15.84 9.22 3.19
N PHE A 177 14.93 8.49 3.83
CA PHE A 177 13.58 8.30 3.30
C PHE A 177 12.85 9.65 3.20
N LEU A 178 12.93 10.50 4.24
CA LEU A 178 12.34 11.84 4.25
C LEU A 178 12.94 12.73 3.14
N ASP A 179 14.24 12.63 2.88
CA ASP A 179 14.89 13.35 1.78
C ASP A 179 14.42 12.85 0.42
N TRP A 180 14.32 11.55 0.20
CA TRP A 180 13.83 10.96 -1.06
C TRP A 180 12.38 11.33 -1.37
N THR A 181 11.56 11.44 -0.31
CA THR A 181 10.11 11.69 -0.44
C THR A 181 9.73 13.16 -0.29
N ARG A 182 10.72 14.03 -0.19
CA ARG A 182 10.53 15.49 -0.12
C ARG A 182 9.73 16.00 -1.31
N GLY A 183 8.69 16.79 -1.03
CA GLY A 183 7.78 17.32 -2.04
C GLY A 183 6.56 16.44 -2.32
N ALA A 184 6.43 15.29 -1.69
CA ALA A 184 5.16 14.57 -1.70
C ALA A 184 4.06 15.40 -1.02
N ALA A 185 2.85 15.36 -1.59
CA ALA A 185 1.70 16.10 -1.08
C ALA A 185 1.06 15.43 0.14
N ILE A 186 1.09 14.09 0.18
CA ILE A 186 0.46 13.30 1.24
C ILE A 186 1.36 12.15 1.65
N LEU A 187 1.54 11.97 2.96
CA LEU A 187 2.22 10.81 3.54
C LEU A 187 1.22 9.98 4.38
N PHE A 188 1.22 8.64 4.21
CA PHE A 188 0.30 7.72 4.88
C PHE A 188 1.02 6.71 5.79
N PRO A 189 1.72 7.11 6.84
CA PRO A 189 2.41 6.16 7.70
C PRO A 189 1.44 5.40 8.61
N THR A 190 1.81 4.19 9.01
CA THR A 190 1.30 3.56 10.23
C THR A 190 1.88 4.28 11.46
N GLU A 191 1.34 3.97 12.65
CA GLU A 191 1.87 4.54 13.91
C GLU A 191 3.35 4.19 14.11
N GLU A 192 3.73 2.95 13.82
CA GLU A 192 5.12 2.50 13.94
C GLU A 192 6.04 3.17 12.91
N GLU A 193 5.59 3.29 11.66
CA GLU A 193 6.33 4.02 10.62
C GLU A 193 6.47 5.51 10.97
N ALA A 194 5.41 6.12 11.51
CA ALA A 194 5.44 7.50 11.98
C ALA A 194 6.42 7.68 13.14
N ALA A 195 6.51 6.71 14.05
CA ALA A 195 7.48 6.73 15.16
C ALA A 195 8.92 6.72 14.63
N VAL A 196 9.21 5.85 13.64
CA VAL A 196 10.54 5.79 13.00
C VAL A 196 10.86 7.10 12.29
N LEU A 197 9.94 7.58 11.43
CA LEU A 197 10.15 8.78 10.61
C LEU A 197 10.24 10.07 11.45
N ALA A 198 9.45 10.16 12.51
CA ALA A 198 9.46 11.32 13.40
C ALA A 198 10.53 11.22 14.51
N GLY A 199 11.12 10.02 14.74
CA GLY A 199 12.03 9.79 15.85
C GLY A 199 11.37 10.03 17.22
N SER A 200 10.09 9.60 17.36
CA SER A 200 9.32 9.80 18.60
C SER A 200 8.17 8.81 18.70
N ASP A 201 7.98 8.22 19.87
CA ASP A 201 6.84 7.35 20.18
C ASP A 201 5.58 8.14 20.61
N ASP A 202 5.70 9.46 20.86
CA ASP A 202 4.55 10.30 21.17
C ASP A 202 3.73 10.61 19.92
N PRO A 203 2.45 10.18 19.86
CA PRO A 203 1.57 10.39 18.71
C PRO A 203 1.42 11.86 18.30
N ALA A 204 1.38 12.78 19.26
CA ALA A 204 1.24 14.21 18.97
C ALA A 204 2.51 14.76 18.32
N ALA A 205 3.69 14.34 18.81
CA ALA A 205 4.98 14.71 18.25
C ALA A 205 5.18 14.11 16.85
N GLN A 206 4.73 12.86 16.59
CA GLN A 206 4.75 12.23 15.26
C GLN A 206 4.03 13.12 14.24
N CYS A 207 2.76 13.42 14.48
CA CYS A 207 1.97 14.25 13.59
C CYS A 207 2.55 15.65 13.41
N ALA A 208 3.03 16.29 14.48
CA ALA A 208 3.59 17.64 14.41
C ALA A 208 4.87 17.69 13.57
N ARG A 209 5.80 16.75 13.79
CA ARG A 209 7.07 16.69 13.04
C ARG A 209 6.86 16.38 11.57
N LEU A 210 6.00 15.41 11.24
CA LEU A 210 5.76 15.04 9.87
C LEU A 210 4.95 16.09 9.10
N ALA A 211 3.97 16.77 9.74
CA ALA A 211 3.22 17.86 9.14
C ALA A 211 4.05 19.13 8.88
N ALA A 212 5.23 19.26 9.49
CA ALA A 212 6.20 20.29 9.13
C ALA A 212 6.93 19.99 7.80
N LEU A 213 6.94 18.73 7.35
CA LEU A 213 7.65 18.27 6.16
C LEU A 213 6.70 18.01 4.97
N TYR A 214 5.45 17.61 5.24
CA TYR A 214 4.46 17.24 4.22
C TYR A 214 3.20 18.11 4.37
N PRO A 215 2.59 18.57 3.25
CA PRO A 215 1.33 19.33 3.29
C PRO A 215 0.22 18.61 4.04
N LEU A 216 0.11 17.29 3.90
CA LEU A 216 -0.87 16.47 4.61
C LEU A 216 -0.21 15.15 5.06
N VAL A 217 -0.40 14.82 6.33
CA VAL A 217 0.01 13.53 6.91
C VAL A 217 -1.24 12.82 7.42
N VAL A 218 -1.36 11.54 7.13
CA VAL A 218 -2.50 10.72 7.55
C VAL A 218 -1.96 9.44 8.20
N VAL A 219 -1.94 9.41 9.53
CA VAL A 219 -1.41 8.31 10.31
C VAL A 219 -2.47 7.23 10.50
N LYS A 220 -2.16 6.01 10.10
CA LYS A 220 -2.97 4.79 10.31
C LYS A 220 -2.69 4.26 11.71
N ARG A 221 -3.72 4.15 12.57
CA ARG A 221 -3.56 3.72 13.97
C ARG A 221 -4.26 2.39 14.27
N GLY A 222 -4.38 1.52 13.28
CA GLY A 222 -5.01 0.22 13.40
C GLY A 222 -6.42 0.31 14.00
N ALA A 223 -6.69 -0.44 15.07
CA ALA A 223 -8.00 -0.44 15.74
C ALA A 223 -8.38 0.91 16.36
N ALA A 224 -7.42 1.80 16.62
CA ALA A 224 -7.67 3.15 17.10
C ALA A 224 -8.10 4.11 15.98
N GLY A 225 -8.15 3.64 14.73
CA GLY A 225 -8.61 4.42 13.58
C GLY A 225 -7.50 5.18 12.87
N GLY A 226 -7.60 6.50 12.79
CA GLY A 226 -6.62 7.33 12.11
C GLY A 226 -6.56 8.76 12.59
N GLU A 227 -5.46 9.41 12.26
CA GLU A 227 -5.23 10.82 12.57
C GLU A 227 -4.69 11.53 11.34
N ALA A 228 -5.19 12.71 11.03
CA ALA A 228 -4.69 13.54 9.94
C ALA A 228 -4.17 14.89 10.47
N ALA A 229 -3.12 15.39 9.82
CA ALA A 229 -2.50 16.66 10.15
C ALA A 229 -2.20 17.44 8.87
N GLU A 230 -2.73 18.66 8.77
CA GLU A 230 -2.49 19.61 7.69
C GLU A 230 -2.16 20.97 8.31
N ARG A 231 -0.90 21.42 8.22
CA ARG A 231 -0.41 22.62 8.91
C ARG A 231 -0.76 22.57 10.41
N ASP A 232 -1.55 23.52 10.90
CA ASP A 232 -1.98 23.62 12.31
C ASP A 232 -3.29 22.89 12.60
N ARG A 233 -3.93 22.30 11.59
CA ARG A 233 -5.20 21.56 11.73
C ARG A 233 -4.93 20.10 12.02
N ARG A 234 -5.75 19.53 12.90
CA ARG A 234 -5.69 18.10 13.29
C ARG A 234 -7.10 17.51 13.26
N TRP A 235 -7.18 16.27 12.83
CA TRP A 235 -8.40 15.45 12.87
C TRP A 235 -8.04 14.09 13.43
N ARG A 236 -8.91 13.56 14.25
CA ARG A 236 -8.82 12.18 14.75
C ARG A 236 -10.14 11.48 14.52
N MET A 237 -10.09 10.25 14.06
CA MET A 237 -11.26 9.43 13.82
C MET A 237 -11.03 8.02 14.34
N GLU A 238 -11.94 7.55 15.19
CA GLU A 238 -11.94 6.18 15.67
C GLU A 238 -12.43 5.24 14.58
N ALA A 239 -11.84 4.02 14.52
CA ALA A 239 -12.34 2.98 13.64
C ALA A 239 -13.62 2.36 14.21
N PRO A 240 -14.58 1.98 13.35
CA PRO A 240 -15.70 1.14 13.77
C PRO A 240 -15.18 -0.15 14.41
N LYS A 241 -15.82 -0.58 15.52
CA LYS A 241 -15.48 -1.85 16.14
C LYS A 241 -15.95 -3.01 15.28
N VAL A 242 -15.03 -3.85 14.88
CA VAL A 242 -15.28 -5.08 14.10
C VAL A 242 -14.53 -6.25 14.73
N GLU A 243 -15.02 -7.45 14.49
CA GLU A 243 -14.25 -8.65 14.78
C GLU A 243 -13.23 -8.85 13.65
N ALA A 244 -11.94 -8.65 13.96
CA ALA A 244 -10.88 -8.78 12.97
C ALA A 244 -10.61 -10.26 12.68
N ILE A 245 -10.77 -10.66 11.42
CA ILE A 245 -10.47 -11.99 10.91
C ILE A 245 -9.08 -12.01 10.26
N ASP A 246 -8.79 -10.99 9.46
CA ASP A 246 -7.53 -10.86 8.72
C ASP A 246 -7.19 -9.38 8.52
N THR A 247 -6.13 -8.89 9.15
CA THR A 247 -5.73 -7.48 9.04
C THR A 247 -4.92 -7.17 7.78
N THR A 248 -4.67 -8.18 6.92
CA THR A 248 -3.97 -7.99 5.64
C THR A 248 -4.74 -7.03 4.74
N GLY A 249 -4.06 -6.00 4.23
CA GLY A 249 -4.68 -5.02 3.34
C GLY A 249 -5.59 -3.99 4.00
N ALA A 250 -5.79 -4.03 5.34
CA ALA A 250 -6.59 -3.02 6.03
C ALA A 250 -6.00 -1.61 5.87
N GLY A 251 -4.67 -1.48 5.94
CA GLY A 251 -3.95 -0.24 5.62
C GLY A 251 -4.13 0.19 4.18
N ASP A 252 -4.12 -0.76 3.23
CA ASP A 252 -4.31 -0.49 1.80
C ASP A 252 -5.73 0.03 1.52
N ALA A 253 -6.75 -0.60 2.13
CA ALA A 253 -8.14 -0.15 2.05
C ALA A 253 -8.33 1.25 2.65
N PHE A 254 -7.68 1.52 3.79
CA PHE A 254 -7.68 2.83 4.44
C PHE A 254 -7.13 3.92 3.50
N VAL A 255 -5.93 3.73 2.94
CA VAL A 255 -5.30 4.68 2.01
C VAL A 255 -6.18 4.90 0.79
N ALA A 256 -6.66 3.83 0.19
CA ALA A 256 -7.50 3.89 -1.00
C ALA A 256 -8.81 4.65 -0.75
N ALA A 257 -9.50 4.40 0.37
CA ALA A 257 -10.73 5.09 0.72
C ALA A 257 -10.51 6.59 1.00
N PHE A 258 -9.40 6.92 1.68
CA PHE A 258 -9.01 8.32 1.90
C PHE A 258 -8.81 9.05 0.57
N LEU A 259 -7.97 8.49 -0.30
CA LEU A 259 -7.68 9.08 -1.60
C LEU A 259 -8.94 9.19 -2.47
N ALA A 260 -9.77 8.15 -2.55
CA ALA A 260 -11.01 8.17 -3.32
C ALA A 260 -11.95 9.27 -2.83
N ALA A 261 -12.14 9.41 -1.51
CA ALA A 261 -12.96 10.46 -0.91
C ALA A 261 -12.42 11.87 -1.23
N ARG A 262 -11.11 12.09 -1.12
CA ARG A 262 -10.49 13.37 -1.47
C ARG A 262 -10.68 13.72 -2.95
N PHE A 263 -10.64 12.70 -3.82
CA PHE A 263 -10.91 12.89 -5.26
C PHE A 263 -12.38 13.23 -5.58
N GLU A 264 -13.31 12.82 -4.73
CA GLU A 264 -14.71 13.22 -4.81
C GLU A 264 -14.94 14.63 -4.26
N GLY A 265 -13.90 15.30 -3.74
CA GLY A 265 -13.97 16.64 -3.15
C GLY A 265 -14.34 16.65 -1.66
N ALA A 266 -14.30 15.48 -1.00
CA ALA A 266 -14.58 15.42 0.43
C ALA A 266 -13.49 16.15 1.24
N GLU A 267 -13.88 16.82 2.33
CA GLU A 267 -12.96 17.40 3.30
C GLU A 267 -12.13 16.31 4.01
N VAL A 268 -10.99 16.70 4.60
CA VAL A 268 -10.05 15.77 5.27
C VAL A 268 -10.75 14.92 6.33
N GLU A 269 -11.63 15.51 7.14
CA GLU A 269 -12.38 14.82 8.18
C GLU A 269 -13.28 13.71 7.61
N THR A 270 -14.04 14.02 6.57
CA THR A 270 -14.90 13.03 5.88
C THR A 270 -14.08 11.94 5.22
N ALA A 271 -12.96 12.29 4.60
CA ALA A 271 -12.05 11.31 4.00
C ALA A 271 -11.44 10.38 5.06
N LEU A 272 -11.05 10.92 6.22
CA LEU A 272 -10.51 10.15 7.34
C LEU A 272 -11.55 9.18 7.92
N HIS A 273 -12.80 9.62 8.06
CA HIS A 273 -13.91 8.78 8.48
C HIS A 273 -14.12 7.59 7.53
N ARG A 274 -14.19 7.85 6.20
CA ARG A 274 -14.32 6.78 5.20
C ARG A 274 -13.12 5.83 5.21
N ALA A 275 -11.91 6.35 5.40
CA ALA A 275 -10.70 5.57 5.49
C ALA A 275 -10.72 4.61 6.69
N ALA A 276 -11.06 5.11 7.89
CA ALA A 276 -11.16 4.29 9.10
C ALA A 276 -12.22 3.18 8.96
N ALA A 277 -13.38 3.52 8.36
CA ALA A 277 -14.43 2.55 8.10
C ALA A 277 -14.00 1.47 7.09
N ALA A 278 -13.30 1.86 6.02
CA ALA A 278 -12.81 0.92 5.01
C ALA A 278 -11.74 -0.03 5.56
N GLY A 279 -10.79 0.48 6.34
CA GLY A 279 -9.77 -0.34 7.00
C GLY A 279 -10.38 -1.36 7.97
N ALA A 280 -11.38 -0.93 8.77
CA ALA A 280 -12.12 -1.82 9.66
C ALA A 280 -12.89 -2.89 8.87
N ALA A 281 -13.61 -2.52 7.82
CA ALA A 281 -14.35 -3.46 6.98
C ALA A 281 -13.42 -4.47 6.28
N ALA A 282 -12.26 -4.03 5.81
CA ALA A 282 -11.26 -4.91 5.20
C ALA A 282 -10.71 -5.94 6.20
N SER A 283 -10.51 -5.56 7.47
CA SER A 283 -10.02 -6.49 8.50
C SER A 283 -11.04 -7.58 8.90
N ALA A 284 -12.32 -7.40 8.57
CA ALA A 284 -13.38 -8.39 8.85
C ALA A 284 -13.48 -9.49 7.77
N VAL A 285 -12.64 -9.47 6.73
CA VAL A 285 -12.63 -10.46 5.65
C VAL A 285 -11.22 -10.97 5.40
N VAL A 286 -11.09 -12.18 4.85
CA VAL A 286 -9.77 -12.75 4.52
C VAL A 286 -9.27 -12.17 3.21
N GLY A 287 -7.98 -11.78 3.17
CA GLY A 287 -7.25 -11.34 1.98
C GLY A 287 -7.07 -9.82 1.88
N GLY A 288 -6.02 -9.40 1.19
CA GLY A 288 -5.63 -7.98 1.08
C GLY A 288 -6.40 -7.15 0.07
N ARG A 289 -7.20 -7.78 -0.80
CA ARG A 289 -7.93 -7.11 -1.91
C ARG A 289 -9.45 -7.16 -1.71
N PRO A 290 -10.18 -6.18 -2.29
CA PRO A 290 -11.63 -6.23 -2.27
C PRO A 290 -12.11 -7.49 -2.98
N ARG A 291 -13.11 -8.18 -2.42
CA ARG A 291 -13.82 -9.24 -3.12
C ARG A 291 -14.68 -8.60 -4.22
N ARG A 292 -14.73 -9.22 -5.39
CA ARG A 292 -15.68 -8.82 -6.42
C ARG A 292 -17.08 -8.92 -5.82
N ALA A 293 -17.84 -7.81 -5.85
CA ALA A 293 -19.26 -7.90 -5.55
C ALA A 293 -19.85 -8.90 -6.56
N ASP A 294 -20.50 -9.96 -6.08
CA ASP A 294 -21.27 -10.85 -6.95
C ASP A 294 -22.16 -9.97 -7.84
N PRO A 295 -22.17 -10.19 -9.16
CA PRO A 295 -23.10 -9.47 -10.00
C PRO A 295 -24.49 -9.76 -9.43
N ARG A 296 -25.15 -8.72 -8.92
CA ARG A 296 -26.52 -8.86 -8.45
C ARG A 296 -27.32 -9.47 -9.59
N PRO A 297 -28.10 -10.55 -9.35
CA PRO A 297 -29.03 -11.01 -10.36
C PRO A 297 -29.94 -9.85 -10.73
N ALA A 298 -30.07 -9.62 -12.03
CA ALA A 298 -30.90 -8.57 -12.63
C ALA A 298 -32.37 -8.75 -12.27
#